data_2b69ff46d77b99088863cec875cf4333
#
_entry.id   2b69ff46d77b99088863cec875cf4333
#
_cell.length_a   1.000
_cell.length_b   1.000
_cell.length_c   1.000
_cell.angle_alpha   90.00
_cell.angle_beta   90.00
_cell.angle_gamma   90.00
#
_symmetry.space_group_name_H-M   'P 1'
#
loop_
_entity.id
_entity.type
_entity.pdbx_description
1 polymer ?
#
loop_
_entity_poly.entity_id
_entity_poly.type
_entity_poly.pdbx_seq_one_letter_code
_entity_poly.pdbx_strand_id
1 'polypeptide(L)'
;MKLAGVPSGLALLAAAFWWGSLTVTGFVAVPLLFAHLPSPALAGTMAAKLFSAQTWIALGCGLLLLMLSRGRGSQAKMDWADGALLFIAGGMLLALLSEFAVAPRIMARQDLKLWHSVGTGMYLLQWICAGVSLCKVTGLRSQSSPPGSSSPQRRGSSASASEPPGLPPSRQ
;
A
#
# COMPACT_ATOMS: atom_id res chain seq x y z
N MET A 1 -16.02 3.24 -23.16
CA MET A 1 -15.78 2.30 -22.03
C MET A 1 -14.89 2.98 -21.00
N LYS A 2 -15.43 3.38 -19.84
CA LYS A 2 -14.67 4.07 -18.78
C LYS A 2 -13.96 3.04 -17.92
N LEU A 3 -12.67 2.78 -18.16
CA LEU A 3 -11.80 1.98 -17.29
C LEU A 3 -11.34 2.81 -16.05
N ALA A 4 -12.26 3.42 -15.32
CA ALA A 4 -11.94 4.34 -14.22
C ALA A 4 -11.69 3.65 -12.86
N GLY A 5 -11.81 2.32 -12.77
CA GLY A 5 -11.70 1.58 -11.49
C GLY A 5 -10.43 0.75 -11.29
N VAL A 6 -9.67 0.48 -12.34
CA VAL A 6 -8.52 -0.45 -12.31
C VAL A 6 -7.27 0.09 -11.56
N PRO A 7 -6.90 1.38 -11.64
CA PRO A 7 -5.63 1.82 -11.06
C PRO A 7 -5.56 1.79 -9.52
N SER A 8 -6.69 1.92 -8.82
CA SER A 8 -6.67 1.89 -7.33
C SER A 8 -6.55 0.47 -6.76
N GLY A 9 -7.14 -0.52 -7.40
CA GLY A 9 -7.01 -1.92 -7.01
C GLY A 9 -5.60 -2.46 -7.25
N LEU A 10 -5.00 -2.12 -8.41
CA LEU A 10 -3.65 -2.55 -8.75
C LEU A 10 -2.58 -1.92 -7.82
N ALA A 11 -2.73 -0.65 -7.46
CA ALA A 11 -1.84 0.00 -6.50
C ALA A 11 -1.93 -0.66 -5.12
N LEU A 12 -3.14 -1.01 -4.67
CA LEU A 12 -3.33 -1.73 -3.41
C LEU A 12 -2.68 -3.11 -3.45
N LEU A 13 -2.88 -3.87 -4.53
CA LEU A 13 -2.27 -5.19 -4.69
C LEU A 13 -0.75 -5.12 -4.71
N ALA A 14 -0.16 -4.15 -5.42
CA ALA A 14 1.28 -3.96 -5.47
C ALA A 14 1.85 -3.60 -4.08
N ALA A 15 1.22 -2.70 -3.35
CA ALA A 15 1.65 -2.32 -2.00
C ALA A 15 1.50 -3.47 -1.00
N ALA A 16 0.38 -4.22 -1.05
CA ALA A 16 0.13 -5.36 -0.19
C ALA A 16 1.11 -6.51 -0.49
N PHE A 17 1.38 -6.77 -1.77
CA PHE A 17 2.34 -7.79 -2.18
C PHE A 17 3.77 -7.43 -1.73
N TRP A 18 4.18 -6.17 -1.90
CA TRP A 18 5.48 -5.69 -1.44
C TRP A 18 5.65 -5.87 0.08
N TRP A 19 4.71 -5.35 0.86
CA TRP A 19 4.77 -5.45 2.33
C TRP A 19 4.64 -6.90 2.82
N GLY A 20 3.74 -7.69 2.22
CA GLY A 20 3.53 -9.10 2.54
C GLY A 20 4.74 -9.96 2.23
N SER A 21 5.40 -9.76 1.07
CA SER A 21 6.60 -10.49 0.70
C SER A 21 7.77 -10.20 1.66
N LEU A 22 7.96 -8.94 2.07
CA LEU A 22 8.92 -8.58 3.12
C LEU A 22 8.59 -9.28 4.44
N THR A 23 7.32 -9.28 4.85
CA THR A 23 6.90 -9.92 6.10
C THR A 23 7.22 -11.42 6.07
N VAL A 24 6.83 -12.12 5.02
CA VAL A 24 7.08 -13.56 4.90
C VAL A 24 8.58 -13.89 4.81
N THR A 25 9.33 -13.14 4.01
CA THR A 25 10.77 -13.39 3.86
C THR A 25 11.52 -13.17 5.17
N GLY A 26 11.33 -12.04 5.84
CA GLY A 26 12.11 -11.69 7.04
C GLY A 26 11.68 -12.43 8.30
N PHE A 27 10.38 -12.61 8.51
CA PHE A 27 9.87 -13.13 9.78
C PHE A 27 9.49 -14.62 9.74
N VAL A 28 9.37 -15.22 8.56
CA VAL A 28 9.01 -16.62 8.42
C VAL A 28 10.11 -17.39 7.71
N ALA A 29 10.44 -17.05 6.46
CA ALA A 29 11.33 -17.84 5.63
C ALA A 29 12.76 -17.89 6.20
N VAL A 30 13.34 -16.73 6.55
CA VAL A 30 14.71 -16.68 7.08
C VAL A 30 14.84 -17.41 8.42
N PRO A 31 13.99 -17.21 9.44
CA PRO A 31 14.04 -18.01 10.66
C PRO A 31 13.90 -19.52 10.40
N LEU A 32 13.01 -19.94 9.50
CA LEU A 32 12.86 -21.35 9.14
C LEU A 32 14.12 -21.94 8.50
N LEU A 33 14.82 -21.18 7.65
CA LEU A 33 16.08 -21.62 7.08
C LEU A 33 17.13 -21.91 8.15
N PHE A 34 17.26 -21.03 9.14
CA PHE A 34 18.22 -21.21 10.24
C PHE A 34 17.82 -22.32 11.22
N ALA A 35 16.51 -22.62 11.34
CA ALA A 35 16.03 -23.67 12.21
C ALA A 35 16.16 -25.08 11.59
N HIS A 36 16.08 -25.22 10.26
CA HIS A 36 15.95 -26.52 9.60
C HIS A 36 17.15 -26.90 8.72
N LEU A 37 18.01 -25.96 8.35
CA LEU A 37 19.17 -26.29 7.53
C LEU A 37 20.34 -26.80 8.39
N PRO A 38 21.15 -27.77 7.85
CA PRO A 38 22.18 -28.49 8.61
C PRO A 38 23.34 -27.58 9.05
N SER A 39 23.51 -26.41 8.44
CA SER A 39 24.55 -25.46 8.86
C SER A 39 24.13 -24.02 8.72
N PRO A 40 24.55 -23.13 9.63
CA PRO A 40 24.29 -21.68 9.54
C PRO A 40 24.87 -21.04 8.27
N ALA A 41 25.97 -21.59 7.74
CA ALA A 41 26.56 -21.11 6.49
C ALA A 41 25.66 -21.34 5.28
N LEU A 42 25.05 -22.53 5.20
CA LEU A 42 24.09 -22.86 4.15
C LEU A 42 22.82 -22.03 4.29
N ALA A 43 22.30 -21.88 5.52
CA ALA A 43 21.16 -21.04 5.81
C ALA A 43 21.41 -19.58 5.38
N GLY A 44 22.57 -19.02 5.70
CA GLY A 44 22.97 -17.67 5.29
C GLY A 44 23.07 -17.49 3.78
N THR A 45 23.61 -18.49 3.07
CA THR A 45 23.69 -18.47 1.60
C THR A 45 22.29 -18.48 0.96
N MET A 46 21.36 -19.28 1.48
CA MET A 46 19.99 -19.32 1.00
C MET A 46 19.24 -18.04 1.34
N ALA A 47 19.42 -17.52 2.56
CA ALA A 47 18.85 -16.23 2.96
C ALA A 47 19.33 -15.09 2.06
N ALA A 48 20.60 -15.04 1.68
CA ALA A 48 21.14 -14.05 0.75
C ALA A 48 20.42 -14.08 -0.61
N LYS A 49 20.14 -15.26 -1.15
CA LYS A 49 19.37 -15.42 -2.41
C LYS A 49 17.93 -14.93 -2.27
N LEU A 50 17.29 -15.18 -1.11
CA LEU A 50 15.95 -14.68 -0.83
C LEU A 50 15.92 -13.15 -0.74
N PHE A 51 16.90 -12.55 -0.09
CA PHE A 51 16.99 -11.09 0.00
C PHE A 51 17.27 -10.44 -1.36
N SER A 52 18.11 -11.06 -2.20
CA SER A 52 18.33 -10.62 -3.58
C SER A 52 17.03 -10.66 -4.39
N ALA A 53 16.28 -11.78 -4.35
CA ALA A 53 14.97 -11.87 -4.99
C ALA A 53 13.99 -10.83 -4.44
N GLN A 54 14.00 -10.59 -3.12
CA GLN A 54 13.16 -9.59 -2.46
C GLN A 54 13.48 -8.17 -2.94
N THR A 55 14.73 -7.85 -3.23
CA THR A 55 15.14 -6.56 -3.80
C THR A 55 14.47 -6.32 -5.16
N TRP A 56 14.44 -7.31 -6.04
CA TRP A 56 13.77 -7.19 -7.33
C TRP A 56 12.25 -7.05 -7.20
N ILE A 57 11.63 -7.75 -6.25
CA ILE A 57 10.20 -7.59 -5.93
C ILE A 57 9.94 -6.15 -5.45
N ALA A 58 10.77 -5.63 -4.54
CA ALA A 58 10.63 -4.27 -4.02
C ALA A 58 10.74 -3.21 -5.14
N LEU A 59 11.71 -3.38 -6.05
CA LEU A 59 11.89 -2.49 -7.20
C LEU A 59 10.70 -2.55 -8.15
N GLY A 60 10.23 -3.75 -8.50
CA GLY A 60 9.07 -3.93 -9.39
C GLY A 60 7.80 -3.30 -8.83
N CYS A 61 7.48 -3.60 -7.57
CA CYS A 61 6.31 -3.02 -6.89
C CYS A 61 6.44 -1.52 -6.70
N GLY A 62 7.61 -1.04 -6.29
CA GLY A 62 7.89 0.39 -6.10
C GLY A 62 7.77 1.18 -7.41
N LEU A 63 8.35 0.71 -8.50
CA LEU A 63 8.22 1.32 -9.83
C LEU A 63 6.76 1.34 -10.29
N LEU A 64 6.03 0.25 -10.10
CA LEU A 64 4.61 0.17 -10.44
C LEU A 64 3.80 1.21 -9.64
N LEU A 65 4.04 1.33 -8.34
CA LEU A 65 3.40 2.34 -7.49
C LEU A 65 3.73 3.77 -7.95
N LEU A 66 4.99 4.05 -8.31
CA LEU A 66 5.41 5.36 -8.83
C LEU A 66 4.74 5.67 -10.18
N MET A 67 4.63 4.71 -11.08
CA MET A 67 3.95 4.88 -12.37
C MET A 67 2.47 5.18 -12.17
N LEU A 68 1.80 4.43 -11.29
CA LEU A 68 0.39 4.63 -10.98
C LEU A 68 0.11 5.96 -10.25
N SER A 69 1.07 6.49 -9.49
CA SER A 69 0.96 7.79 -8.83
C SER A 69 1.05 8.96 -9.81
N ARG A 70 1.89 8.85 -10.86
CA ARG A 70 2.05 9.88 -11.89
C ARG A 70 0.84 10.02 -12.83
N GLY A 71 0.10 8.93 -13.08
CA GLY A 71 -1.06 8.92 -13.98
C GLY A 71 -2.29 9.68 -13.47
N ARG A 72 -2.26 10.21 -12.27
CA ARG A 72 -3.34 10.97 -11.65
C ARG A 72 -3.07 12.47 -11.66
N GLY A 73 -2.92 13.06 -12.84
CA GLY A 73 -2.85 14.51 -12.99
C GLY A 73 -4.12 15.18 -12.50
N SER A 74 -4.06 15.92 -11.42
CA SER A 74 -4.83 17.13 -11.11
C SER A 74 -4.57 17.59 -9.68
N GLN A 75 -4.57 18.89 -9.48
CA GLN A 75 -4.07 19.69 -8.36
C GLN A 75 -4.59 19.38 -6.94
N ALA A 76 -5.61 18.54 -6.77
CA ALA A 76 -6.19 18.23 -5.45
C ALA A 76 -5.57 17.00 -4.74
N LYS A 77 -4.50 16.40 -5.28
CA LYS A 77 -3.92 15.14 -4.77
C LYS A 77 -2.44 15.23 -4.43
N MET A 78 -1.88 16.44 -4.32
CA MET A 78 -0.45 16.62 -4.11
C MET A 78 0.03 16.21 -2.71
N ASP A 79 -0.74 16.49 -1.66
CA ASP A 79 -0.27 16.31 -0.27
C ASP A 79 0.00 14.85 0.15
N TRP A 80 -0.78 13.89 -0.34
CA TRP A 80 -0.54 12.49 0.00
C TRP A 80 0.48 11.83 -0.93
N ALA A 81 0.48 12.23 -2.23
CA ALA A 81 1.43 11.68 -3.21
C ALA A 81 2.86 12.01 -2.80
N ASP A 82 3.12 13.24 -2.37
CA ASP A 82 4.44 13.66 -1.91
C ASP A 82 4.90 12.88 -0.68
N GLY A 83 4.02 12.67 0.31
CA GLY A 83 4.34 11.84 1.46
C GLY A 83 4.50 10.33 1.15
N ALA A 84 3.73 9.77 0.20
CA ALA A 84 3.88 8.37 -0.20
C ALA A 84 5.10 8.15 -1.11
N LEU A 85 5.39 9.09 -2.00
CA LEU A 85 6.56 9.04 -2.89
C LEU A 85 7.86 8.91 -2.12
N LEU A 86 8.01 9.65 -1.02
CA LEU A 86 9.20 9.57 -0.17
C LEU A 86 9.39 8.17 0.42
N PHE A 87 8.31 7.54 0.93
CA PHE A 87 8.38 6.19 1.50
C PHE A 87 8.61 5.13 0.43
N ILE A 88 7.99 5.25 -0.76
CA ILE A 88 8.21 4.32 -1.86
C ILE A 88 9.67 4.42 -2.36
N ALA A 89 10.14 5.63 -2.65
CA ALA A 89 11.51 5.86 -3.10
C ALA A 89 12.55 5.47 -2.02
N GLY A 90 12.29 5.81 -0.77
CA GLY A 90 13.11 5.42 0.38
C GLY A 90 13.20 3.91 0.54
N GLY A 91 12.09 3.20 0.46
CA GLY A 91 12.06 1.73 0.53
C GLY A 91 12.81 1.07 -0.63
N MET A 92 12.70 1.60 -1.86
CA MET A 92 13.47 1.13 -3.02
C MET A 92 14.97 1.40 -2.85
N LEU A 93 15.33 2.58 -2.36
CA LEU A 93 16.75 2.92 -2.10
C LEU A 93 17.35 2.00 -1.03
N LEU A 94 16.62 1.72 0.05
CA LEU A 94 17.05 0.78 1.10
C LEU A 94 17.24 -0.63 0.54
N ALA A 95 16.37 -1.09 -0.37
CA ALA A 95 16.54 -2.37 -1.05
C ALA A 95 17.84 -2.42 -1.87
N LEU A 96 18.09 -1.38 -2.66
CA LEU A 96 19.32 -1.27 -3.46
C LEU A 96 20.58 -1.20 -2.57
N LEU A 97 20.55 -0.39 -1.51
CA LEU A 97 21.68 -0.30 -0.58
C LEU A 97 21.93 -1.64 0.14
N SER A 98 20.88 -2.37 0.51
CA SER A 98 21.03 -3.70 1.10
C SER A 98 21.70 -4.68 0.13
N GLU A 99 21.31 -4.68 -1.14
CA GLU A 99 21.85 -5.59 -2.17
C GLU A 99 23.28 -5.22 -2.56
N PHE A 100 23.54 -3.95 -2.86
CA PHE A 100 24.83 -3.55 -3.45
C PHE A 100 25.86 -3.07 -2.44
N ALA A 101 25.46 -2.60 -1.27
CA ALA A 101 26.41 -2.10 -0.26
C ALA A 101 26.58 -3.08 0.91
N VAL A 102 25.51 -3.69 1.43
CA VAL A 102 25.55 -4.51 2.64
C VAL A 102 25.84 -5.98 2.31
N ALA A 103 25.12 -6.58 1.35
CA ALA A 103 25.26 -7.99 1.01
C ALA A 103 26.70 -8.39 0.63
N PRO A 104 27.46 -7.64 -0.19
CA PRO A 104 28.85 -7.99 -0.52
C PRO A 104 29.77 -8.01 0.71
N ARG A 105 29.54 -7.12 1.68
CA ARG A 105 30.36 -7.05 2.91
C ARG A 105 30.07 -8.18 3.85
N ILE A 106 28.81 -8.62 3.95
CA ILE A 106 28.42 -9.83 4.70
C ILE A 106 29.04 -11.07 4.06
N MET A 107 28.97 -11.19 2.73
CA MET A 107 29.56 -12.31 1.98
C MET A 107 31.09 -12.36 2.11
N ALA A 108 31.76 -11.22 2.13
CA ALA A 108 33.19 -11.11 2.36
C ALA A 108 33.60 -11.31 3.84
N ARG A 109 32.63 -11.59 4.73
CA ARG A 109 32.84 -11.78 6.17
C ARG A 109 33.57 -10.63 6.86
N GLN A 110 33.45 -9.43 6.34
CA GLN A 110 33.97 -8.22 6.97
C GLN A 110 33.06 -7.85 8.13
N ASP A 111 33.59 -7.82 9.35
CA ASP A 111 32.89 -7.39 10.54
C ASP A 111 31.41 -7.86 10.60
N LEU A 112 31.24 -9.17 10.55
CA LEU A 112 29.96 -9.86 10.33
C LEU A 112 28.86 -9.37 11.29
N LYS A 113 29.21 -9.08 12.55
CA LYS A 113 28.26 -8.61 13.57
C LYS A 113 27.73 -7.22 13.22
N LEU A 114 28.60 -6.31 12.81
CA LEU A 114 28.22 -4.95 12.42
C LEU A 114 27.34 -4.97 11.17
N TRP A 115 27.79 -5.61 10.11
CA TRP A 115 27.06 -5.63 8.83
C TRP A 115 25.73 -6.40 8.90
N HIS A 116 25.65 -7.41 9.76
CA HIS A 116 24.39 -8.09 10.01
C HIS A 116 23.38 -7.19 10.74
N SER A 117 23.83 -6.41 11.74
CA SER A 117 22.99 -5.45 12.45
C SER A 117 22.53 -4.31 11.52
N VAL A 118 23.43 -3.79 10.68
CA VAL A 118 23.09 -2.77 9.67
C VAL A 118 22.06 -3.32 8.68
N GLY A 119 22.28 -4.51 8.14
CA GLY A 119 21.34 -5.16 7.21
C GLY A 119 19.96 -5.37 7.81
N THR A 120 19.91 -5.86 9.06
CA THR A 120 18.64 -6.03 9.79
C THR A 120 17.92 -4.70 10.01
N GLY A 121 18.65 -3.65 10.42
CA GLY A 121 18.10 -2.31 10.61
C GLY A 121 17.53 -1.72 9.31
N MET A 122 18.26 -1.86 8.20
CA MET A 122 17.82 -1.40 6.89
C MET A 122 16.59 -2.18 6.39
N TYR A 123 16.55 -3.49 6.64
CA TYR A 123 15.41 -4.32 6.30
C TYR A 123 14.15 -3.93 7.08
N LEU A 124 14.26 -3.70 8.38
CA LEU A 124 13.15 -3.22 9.21
C LEU A 124 12.67 -1.84 8.76
N LEU A 125 13.58 -0.94 8.42
CA LEU A 125 13.21 0.38 7.90
C LEU A 125 12.50 0.27 6.55
N GLN A 126 12.97 -0.60 5.66
CA GLN A 126 12.31 -0.90 4.39
C GLN A 126 10.91 -1.49 4.60
N TRP A 127 10.74 -2.39 5.57
CA TRP A 127 9.45 -2.98 5.95
C TRP A 127 8.46 -1.92 6.45
N ILE A 128 8.93 -0.97 7.27
CA ILE A 128 8.14 0.19 7.72
C ILE A 128 7.73 1.06 6.53
N CYS A 129 8.66 1.39 5.63
CA CYS A 129 8.39 2.18 4.43
C CYS A 129 7.29 1.54 3.55
N ALA A 130 7.38 0.23 3.33
CA ALA A 130 6.37 -0.51 2.57
C ALA A 130 5.02 -0.52 3.28
N GLY A 131 4.98 -0.70 4.61
CA GLY A 131 3.78 -0.65 5.43
C GLY A 131 3.10 0.72 5.42
N VAL A 132 3.87 1.80 5.56
CA VAL A 132 3.36 3.17 5.46
C VAL A 132 2.79 3.44 4.06
N SER A 133 3.48 2.96 3.01
CA SER A 133 2.99 3.08 1.64
C SER A 133 1.65 2.36 1.46
N LEU A 134 1.49 1.16 2.02
CA LEU A 134 0.22 0.42 2.02
C LEU A 134 -0.89 1.18 2.77
N CYS A 135 -0.61 1.70 3.97
CA CYS A 135 -1.59 2.49 4.74
C CYS A 135 -2.05 3.74 3.98
N LYS A 136 -1.14 4.43 3.30
CA LYS A 136 -1.50 5.59 2.50
C LYS A 136 -2.39 5.22 1.29
N VAL A 137 -2.08 4.12 0.62
CA VAL A 137 -2.90 3.62 -0.51
C VAL A 137 -4.29 3.18 -0.05
N THR A 138 -4.42 2.55 1.12
CA THR A 138 -5.72 2.13 1.69
C THR A 138 -6.55 3.32 2.17
N GLY A 139 -5.93 4.31 2.83
CA GLY A 139 -6.59 5.53 3.29
C GLY A 139 -7.26 6.32 2.16
N LEU A 140 -6.67 6.34 0.98
CA LEU A 140 -7.25 6.95 -0.22
C LEU A 140 -8.51 6.25 -0.70
N ARG A 141 -8.55 4.93 -0.61
CA ARG A 141 -9.71 4.14 -1.03
C ARG A 141 -10.91 4.41 -0.11
N SER A 142 -10.67 4.61 1.18
CA SER A 142 -11.72 4.92 2.15
C SER A 142 -12.38 6.28 1.90
N GLN A 143 -11.61 7.27 1.44
CA GLN A 143 -12.14 8.61 1.12
C GLN A 143 -12.87 8.68 -0.23
N SER A 144 -12.62 7.75 -1.13
CA SER A 144 -13.27 7.72 -2.45
C SER A 144 -14.63 7.02 -2.47
N SER A 145 -15.06 6.41 -1.37
CA SER A 145 -16.41 5.88 -1.22
C SER A 145 -17.38 7.05 -0.98
N PRO A 146 -18.40 7.27 -1.83
CA PRO A 146 -19.38 8.33 -1.58
C PRO A 146 -20.06 8.05 -0.24
N PRO A 147 -20.32 9.09 0.59
CA PRO A 147 -21.16 8.94 1.78
C PRO A 147 -22.47 8.33 1.31
N GLY A 148 -22.86 7.24 1.96
CA GLY A 148 -24.02 6.45 1.58
C GLY A 148 -25.18 7.39 1.28
N SER A 149 -25.77 7.26 0.09
CA SER A 149 -27.00 7.90 -0.28
C SER A 149 -28.05 7.44 0.71
N SER A 150 -28.18 8.18 1.81
CA SER A 150 -29.40 8.12 2.62
C SER A 150 -30.53 8.51 1.68
N SER A 151 -31.22 7.53 1.16
CA SER A 151 -32.46 7.70 0.41
C SER A 151 -33.33 8.67 1.20
N PRO A 152 -33.80 9.77 0.59
CA PRO A 152 -34.77 10.61 1.28
C PRO A 152 -35.99 9.75 1.53
N GLN A 153 -36.23 9.44 2.79
CA GLN A 153 -37.42 8.78 3.28
C GLN A 153 -38.61 9.63 2.82
N ARG A 154 -39.31 9.16 1.81
CA ARG A 154 -40.55 9.74 1.27
C ARG A 154 -41.55 9.75 2.43
N ARG A 155 -41.57 10.89 3.18
CA ARG A 155 -42.65 11.19 4.10
C ARG A 155 -43.92 11.24 3.25
N GLY A 156 -44.72 10.21 3.36
CA GLY A 156 -46.09 10.20 2.89
C GLY A 156 -46.85 11.32 3.56
N SER A 157 -47.03 12.41 2.84
CA SER A 157 -48.00 13.44 3.17
C SER A 157 -49.36 12.93 2.77
N SER A 158 -50.06 12.35 3.73
CA SER A 158 -51.53 12.20 3.67
C SER A 158 -52.14 13.58 3.90
N ALA A 159 -52.28 14.36 2.83
CA ALA A 159 -53.14 15.53 2.83
C ALA A 159 -54.59 15.08 2.57
N SER A 160 -55.37 15.10 3.62
CA SER A 160 -56.82 14.98 3.56
C SER A 160 -57.37 16.11 2.74
N ALA A 161 -58.11 15.79 1.68
CA ALA A 161 -58.94 16.72 0.95
C ALA A 161 -60.05 17.19 1.88
N SER A 162 -60.01 18.48 2.22
CA SER A 162 -61.16 19.19 2.74
C SER A 162 -61.78 19.99 1.60
N GLU A 163 -62.96 19.61 1.23
CA GLU A 163 -63.92 20.19 0.29
C GLU A 163 -64.32 21.58 0.80
N PRO A 164 -64.37 22.65 -0.01
CA PRO A 164 -64.95 23.92 0.38
C PRO A 164 -66.46 23.96 0.10
N PRO A 165 -67.28 24.55 1.00
CA PRO A 165 -68.72 24.65 0.82
C PRO A 165 -69.11 25.77 -0.14
N GLY A 166 -70.23 25.55 -0.80
CA GLY A 166 -70.83 26.22 -1.91
C GLY A 166 -70.98 27.77 -1.82
N LEU A 167 -70.86 28.39 -2.98
CA LEU A 167 -71.29 29.75 -3.23
C LEU A 167 -72.74 29.79 -3.64
N PRO A 168 -73.54 30.78 -3.15
CA PRO A 168 -74.89 31.00 -3.60
C PRO A 168 -74.93 31.80 -4.90
N PRO A 169 -76.02 31.75 -5.69
CA PRO A 169 -76.11 32.43 -6.96
C PRO A 169 -76.48 33.90 -6.77
N SER A 170 -75.74 34.82 -7.36
CA SER A 170 -76.11 36.25 -7.48
C SER A 170 -76.95 36.47 -8.71
N ARG A 171 -78.09 37.06 -8.44
CA ARG A 171 -79.02 37.65 -9.40
C ARG A 171 -78.51 38.95 -9.93
N GLN A 172 -78.92 39.18 -11.13
CA GLN A 172 -79.11 40.35 -11.99
C GLN A 172 -77.93 40.66 -12.92
#